data_a86a371818ba94db2c8487347a29cb46
#
_entry.id   a86a371818ba94db2c8487347a29cb46
#
_cell.length_a   1.000
_cell.length_b   1.000
_cell.length_c   1.000
_cell.angle_alpha   90.00
_cell.angle_beta   90.00
_cell.angle_gamma   90.00
#
_symmetry.space_group_name_H-M   'P 1'
#
loop_
_entity.id
_entity.type
_entity.pdbx_description
1 polymer ?
#
loop_
_entity_poly.entity_id
_entity_poly.type
_entity_poly.pdbx_seq_one_letter_code
_entity_poly.pdbx_strand_id
1 'polypeptide(L)'
;MARMTKEELLEKLFHDDYQDLKGKRLRMTRVRVPGREVCMAHVLNPADPCIYHNLGLHIGVHNGETIGLLRFTPWEAVVVAADVAMKSAHVEIGFMDRFCGTLILLGRLSEVETAVGEVVRFFKEELGFAACEVYRS
;
A
#
# COMPACT_ATOMS: atom_id res chain seq x y z
N MET A 1 -7.30 15.42 -46.64
CA MET A 1 -7.41 14.60 -45.39
C MET A 1 -8.76 14.81 -44.75
N ALA A 2 -9.52 13.76 -44.62
CA ALA A 2 -10.76 13.82 -43.87
C ALA A 2 -10.45 14.09 -42.39
N ARG A 3 -11.11 15.08 -41.83
CA ARG A 3 -11.04 15.32 -40.40
C ARG A 3 -11.72 14.16 -39.67
N MET A 4 -11.01 13.51 -38.78
CA MET A 4 -11.58 12.52 -37.90
C MET A 4 -12.58 13.19 -36.95
N THR A 5 -13.73 12.58 -36.80
CA THR A 5 -14.66 13.03 -35.77
C THR A 5 -14.09 12.77 -34.38
N LYS A 6 -14.58 13.48 -33.39
CA LYS A 6 -14.16 13.31 -31.99
C LYS A 6 -14.36 11.86 -31.53
N GLU A 7 -15.43 11.24 -31.99
CA GLU A 7 -15.77 9.85 -31.67
C GLU A 7 -14.80 8.86 -32.33
N GLU A 8 -14.44 9.06 -33.58
CA GLU A 8 -13.45 8.24 -34.30
C GLU A 8 -12.06 8.36 -33.67
N LEU A 9 -11.70 9.56 -33.23
CA LEU A 9 -10.43 9.80 -32.53
C LEU A 9 -10.38 9.07 -31.18
N LEU A 10 -11.44 9.15 -30.40
CA LEU A 10 -11.56 8.47 -29.13
C LEU A 10 -11.53 6.94 -29.32
N GLU A 11 -12.24 6.43 -30.31
CA GLU A 11 -12.25 5.01 -30.62
C GLU A 11 -10.85 4.52 -31.03
N LYS A 12 -10.13 5.30 -31.85
CA LYS A 12 -8.80 4.94 -32.32
C LYS A 12 -7.74 5.01 -31.21
N LEU A 13 -7.83 6.00 -30.31
CA LEU A 13 -6.88 6.18 -29.20
C LEU A 13 -7.12 5.19 -28.04
N PHE A 14 -8.37 4.81 -27.82
CA PHE A 14 -8.80 4.01 -26.68
C PHE A 14 -9.48 2.72 -27.09
N HIS A 15 -9.21 2.22 -28.29
CA HIS A 15 -9.94 1.08 -28.86
C HIS A 15 -9.97 -0.13 -27.94
N ASP A 16 -8.83 -0.56 -27.45
CA ASP A 16 -8.74 -1.73 -26.58
C ASP A 16 -9.25 -1.42 -25.18
N ASP A 17 -8.91 -0.27 -24.64
CA ASP A 17 -9.32 0.17 -23.32
C ASP A 17 -10.82 0.46 -23.26
N TYR A 18 -11.38 1.04 -24.33
CA TYR A 18 -12.79 1.37 -24.39
C TYR A 18 -13.69 0.13 -24.44
N GLN A 19 -13.30 -0.90 -25.18
CA GLN A 19 -14.03 -2.16 -25.21
C GLN A 19 -13.97 -2.90 -23.88
N ASP A 20 -12.80 -2.91 -23.24
CA ASP A 20 -12.61 -3.45 -21.90
C ASP A 20 -13.43 -2.70 -20.86
N LEU A 21 -13.52 -1.38 -20.98
CA LEU A 21 -14.27 -0.54 -20.08
C LEU A 21 -15.79 -0.76 -20.20
N LYS A 22 -16.30 -1.03 -21.38
CA LYS A 22 -17.71 -1.39 -21.58
C LYS A 22 -18.07 -2.71 -20.88
N GLY A 23 -17.15 -3.66 -20.87
CA GLY A 23 -17.32 -4.94 -20.18
C GLY A 23 -17.04 -4.90 -18.67
N LYS A 24 -16.28 -3.92 -18.21
CA LYS A 24 -15.78 -3.86 -16.83
C LYS A 24 -16.02 -2.50 -16.18
N ARG A 25 -17.27 -2.09 -16.09
CA ARG A 25 -17.69 -0.79 -15.53
C ARG A 25 -17.03 -0.37 -14.23
N LEU A 26 -16.75 -1.33 -13.34
CA LEU A 26 -16.19 -1.07 -12.03
C LEU A 26 -14.74 -0.61 -12.06
N ARG A 27 -13.99 -0.95 -13.11
CA ARG A 27 -12.58 -0.55 -13.27
C ARG A 27 -12.40 0.86 -13.80
N MET A 28 -13.42 1.42 -14.46
CA MET A 28 -13.38 2.81 -14.97
C MET A 28 -13.31 3.87 -13.88
N THR A 29 -13.89 3.58 -12.72
CA THR A 29 -13.93 4.52 -11.59
C THR A 29 -12.63 4.57 -10.81
N ARG A 30 -11.69 3.68 -11.11
CA ARG A 30 -10.41 3.55 -10.42
C ARG A 30 -9.27 4.13 -11.24
N VAL A 31 -9.36 5.40 -11.55
CA VAL A 31 -8.27 6.11 -12.23
C VAL A 31 -7.11 6.26 -11.26
N ARG A 32 -5.93 5.78 -11.64
CA ARG A 32 -4.72 6.01 -10.87
C ARG A 32 -4.36 7.48 -10.93
N VAL A 33 -4.33 8.11 -9.78
CA VAL A 33 -3.85 9.48 -9.65
C VAL A 33 -2.33 9.45 -9.55
N PRO A 34 -1.60 10.18 -10.43
CA PRO A 34 -0.15 10.23 -10.33
C PRO A 34 0.32 10.67 -8.95
N GLY A 35 1.35 10.01 -8.42
CA GLY A 35 1.88 10.29 -7.09
C GLY A 35 1.16 9.60 -5.94
N ARG A 36 0.19 8.74 -6.23
CA ARG A 36 -0.47 7.90 -5.22
C ARG A 36 0.07 6.49 -5.29
N GLU A 37 0.93 6.15 -4.35
CA GLU A 37 1.63 4.86 -4.35
C GLU A 37 1.79 4.27 -2.96
N VAL A 38 1.71 2.94 -2.87
CA VAL A 38 2.33 2.18 -1.80
C VAL A 38 3.72 1.81 -2.30
N CYS A 39 4.73 2.55 -1.86
CA CYS A 39 6.08 2.45 -2.40
C CYS A 39 6.84 1.24 -1.88
N MET A 40 6.52 0.80 -0.67
CA MET A 40 7.17 -0.32 0.01
C MET A 40 6.19 -1.05 0.89
N ALA A 41 6.23 -2.35 0.86
CA ALA A 41 5.51 -3.24 1.78
C ALA A 41 6.37 -4.47 2.05
N HIS A 42 6.92 -4.56 3.24
CA HIS A 42 7.86 -5.62 3.60
C HIS A 42 7.57 -6.16 4.99
N VAL A 43 7.52 -7.48 5.10
CA VAL A 43 7.41 -8.19 6.37
C VAL A 43 8.76 -8.83 6.66
N LEU A 44 9.36 -8.47 7.78
CA LEU A 44 10.67 -9.00 8.13
C LEU A 44 10.72 -9.49 9.58
N ASN A 45 11.51 -10.56 9.77
CA ASN A 45 11.91 -11.05 11.06
C ASN A 45 13.38 -10.67 11.26
N PRO A 46 13.69 -9.67 12.11
CA PRO A 46 15.05 -9.21 12.26
C PRO A 46 15.97 -10.32 12.76
N ALA A 47 17.13 -10.46 12.13
CA ALA A 47 18.13 -11.43 12.52
C ALA A 47 18.88 -11.03 13.80
N ASP A 48 18.93 -9.74 14.09
CA ASP A 48 19.67 -9.19 15.23
C ASP A 48 18.79 -8.19 16.01
N PRO A 49 18.74 -8.31 17.34
CA PRO A 49 17.99 -7.38 18.19
C PRO A 49 18.41 -5.90 18.07
N CYS A 50 19.59 -5.61 17.57
CA CYS A 50 20.04 -4.22 17.37
C CYS A 50 19.17 -3.45 16.37
N ILE A 51 18.46 -4.14 15.47
CA ILE A 51 17.54 -3.52 14.52
C ILE A 51 16.42 -2.80 15.27
N TYR A 52 15.85 -3.42 16.30
CA TYR A 52 14.81 -2.80 17.11
C TYR A 52 15.31 -1.54 17.81
N HIS A 53 16.52 -1.59 18.34
CA HIS A 53 17.13 -0.44 19.00
C HIS A 53 17.37 0.72 18.02
N ASN A 54 17.91 0.43 16.85
CA ASN A 54 18.18 1.43 15.81
C ASN A 54 16.92 2.06 15.25
N LEU A 55 15.80 1.34 15.29
CA LEU A 55 14.49 1.88 14.90
C LEU A 55 13.81 2.69 16.02
N GLY A 56 14.42 2.79 17.19
CA GLY A 56 13.84 3.46 18.34
C GLY A 56 12.77 2.66 19.06
N LEU A 57 12.74 1.36 18.86
CA LEU A 57 11.78 0.45 19.49
C LEU A 57 12.33 -0.07 20.83
N HIS A 58 11.44 -0.31 21.78
CA HIS A 58 11.84 -0.83 23.10
C HIS A 58 12.19 -2.31 23.01
N ILE A 59 13.47 -2.64 23.15
CA ILE A 59 13.99 -3.99 23.04
C ILE A 59 13.31 -4.98 24.02
N GLY A 60 13.02 -4.54 25.23
CA GLY A 60 12.39 -5.40 26.22
C GLY A 60 10.94 -5.79 25.93
N VAL A 61 10.22 -4.98 25.14
CA VAL A 61 8.81 -5.19 24.82
C VAL A 61 8.65 -5.85 23.45
N HIS A 62 9.47 -5.44 22.48
CA HIS A 62 9.27 -5.83 21.07
C HIS A 62 10.29 -6.85 20.57
N ASN A 63 11.17 -7.33 21.42
CA ASN A 63 12.20 -8.30 21.02
C ASN A 63 11.57 -9.61 20.52
N GLY A 64 11.95 -10.02 19.31
CA GLY A 64 11.43 -11.22 18.68
C GLY A 64 10.12 -11.03 17.90
N GLU A 65 9.54 -9.83 17.90
CA GLU A 65 8.35 -9.53 17.10
C GLU A 65 8.70 -9.34 15.63
N THR A 66 7.73 -9.65 14.78
CA THR A 66 7.83 -9.39 13.34
C THR A 66 7.59 -7.91 13.07
N ILE A 67 8.34 -7.35 12.14
CA ILE A 67 8.23 -5.96 11.72
C ILE A 67 7.56 -5.89 10.35
N GLY A 68 6.53 -5.05 10.23
CA GLY A 68 5.94 -4.67 8.95
C GLY A 68 6.40 -3.26 8.57
N LEU A 69 7.05 -3.12 7.42
CA LEU A 69 7.52 -1.85 6.91
C LEU A 69 6.67 -1.43 5.72
N LEU A 70 6.09 -0.24 5.79
CA LEU A 70 5.26 0.32 4.74
C LEU A 70 5.66 1.77 4.48
N ARG A 71 5.61 2.17 3.22
CA ARG A 71 5.82 3.56 2.84
C ARG A 71 4.80 3.99 1.80
N PHE A 72 4.29 5.20 1.95
CA PHE A 72 3.21 5.75 1.14
C PHE A 72 3.56 7.10 0.55
N THR A 73 3.02 7.37 -0.61
CA THR A 73 2.98 8.68 -1.22
C THR A 73 1.52 8.97 -1.60
N PRO A 74 0.90 10.06 -1.19
CA PRO A 74 1.42 11.11 -0.28
C PRO A 74 1.51 10.64 1.17
N TRP A 75 2.21 11.41 2.02
CA TRP A 75 2.47 11.05 3.42
C TRP A 75 1.20 10.87 4.26
N GLU A 76 0.15 11.62 3.93
CA GLU A 76 -1.15 11.55 4.64
C GLU A 76 -1.77 10.15 4.59
N ALA A 77 -1.43 9.39 3.57
CA ALA A 77 -1.90 8.01 3.42
C ALA A 77 -1.46 7.11 4.57
N VAL A 78 -0.38 7.44 5.27
CA VAL A 78 0.11 6.65 6.40
C VAL A 78 -0.91 6.59 7.54
N VAL A 79 -1.69 7.64 7.74
CA VAL A 79 -2.72 7.69 8.79
C VAL A 79 -3.85 6.70 8.48
N VAL A 80 -4.29 6.67 7.22
CA VAL A 80 -5.31 5.72 6.76
C VAL A 80 -4.77 4.29 6.84
N ALA A 81 -3.52 4.10 6.44
CA ALA A 81 -2.88 2.78 6.51
C ALA A 81 -2.79 2.24 7.94
N ALA A 82 -2.43 3.09 8.89
CA ALA A 82 -2.38 2.72 10.30
C ALA A 82 -3.75 2.29 10.81
N ASP A 83 -4.80 3.03 10.47
CA ASP A 83 -6.17 2.70 10.84
C ASP A 83 -6.62 1.35 10.25
N VAL A 84 -6.38 1.14 8.97
CA VAL A 84 -6.71 -0.13 8.30
C VAL A 84 -5.96 -1.30 8.95
N ALA A 85 -4.67 -1.14 9.22
CA ALA A 85 -3.86 -2.17 9.85
C ALA A 85 -4.38 -2.55 11.24
N MET A 86 -4.69 -1.56 12.06
CA MET A 86 -5.20 -1.77 13.42
C MET A 86 -6.58 -2.41 13.44
N LYS A 87 -7.40 -2.17 12.42
CA LYS A 87 -8.74 -2.78 12.30
C LYS A 87 -8.70 -4.20 11.74
N SER A 88 -7.66 -4.55 10.99
CA SER A 88 -7.59 -5.84 10.30
C SER A 88 -6.88 -6.93 11.09
N ALA A 89 -5.98 -6.57 12.00
CA ALA A 89 -5.20 -7.54 12.77
C ALA A 89 -4.74 -6.96 14.10
N HIS A 90 -4.27 -7.84 14.97
CA HIS A 90 -3.74 -7.45 16.27
C HIS A 90 -2.27 -7.07 16.16
N VAL A 91 -2.04 -5.84 15.74
CA VAL A 91 -0.70 -5.27 15.57
C VAL A 91 -0.58 -3.98 16.35
N GLU A 92 0.65 -3.60 16.67
CA GLU A 92 0.98 -2.33 17.29
C GLU A 92 1.71 -1.44 16.29
N ILE A 93 1.52 -0.12 16.42
CA ILE A 93 2.28 0.84 15.65
C ILE A 93 3.60 1.10 16.38
N GLY A 94 4.71 0.68 15.79
CA GLY A 94 6.02 0.95 16.33
C GLY A 94 6.53 2.35 15.99
N PHE A 95 6.17 2.81 14.79
CA PHE A 95 6.58 4.12 14.31
C PHE A 95 5.64 4.57 13.18
N MET A 96 5.29 5.83 13.19
CA MET A 96 4.51 6.44 12.12
C MET A 96 5.09 7.81 11.80
N ASP A 97 5.64 7.95 10.60
CA ASP A 97 6.24 9.20 10.15
C ASP A 97 5.30 9.92 9.20
N ARG A 98 4.74 11.01 9.69
CA ARG A 98 3.84 11.87 8.91
C ARG A 98 4.56 12.80 7.92
N PHE A 99 5.87 12.82 7.92
CA PHE A 99 6.65 13.66 6.99
C PHE A 99 7.06 12.91 5.73
N CYS A 100 7.46 11.65 5.89
CA CYS A 100 7.91 10.79 4.79
C CYS A 100 6.91 9.70 4.42
N GLY A 101 5.87 9.49 5.20
CA GLY A 101 4.85 8.49 4.94
C GLY A 101 5.28 7.06 5.27
N THR A 102 6.12 6.88 6.29
CA THR A 102 6.59 5.57 6.73
C THR A 102 5.75 5.05 7.90
N LEU A 103 5.40 3.76 7.84
CA LEU A 103 4.68 3.06 8.90
C LEU A 103 5.43 1.80 9.27
N ILE A 104 5.67 1.62 10.58
CA ILE A 104 6.25 0.41 11.13
C ILE A 104 5.23 -0.26 12.05
N LEU A 105 4.87 -1.49 11.71
CA LEU A 105 3.96 -2.32 12.48
C LEU A 105 4.76 -3.41 13.21
N LEU A 106 4.27 -3.77 14.39
CA LEU A 106 4.88 -4.81 15.23
C LEU A 106 3.81 -5.80 15.67
N GLY A 107 4.20 -7.06 15.74
CA GLY A 107 3.33 -8.11 16.22
C GLY A 107 3.83 -9.48 15.86
N ARG A 108 2.95 -10.47 15.99
CA ARG A 108 3.23 -11.83 15.56
C ARG A 108 3.28 -11.89 14.03
N LEU A 109 4.04 -12.83 13.49
CA LEU A 109 4.21 -12.99 12.04
C LEU A 109 2.86 -13.06 11.30
N SER A 110 1.93 -13.88 11.76
CA SER A 110 0.61 -14.03 11.12
C SER A 110 -0.20 -12.73 11.16
N GLU A 111 -0.14 -11.99 12.25
CA GLU A 111 -0.86 -10.73 12.42
C GLU A 111 -0.27 -9.62 11.55
N VAL A 112 1.06 -9.52 11.50
CA VAL A 112 1.75 -8.53 10.68
C VAL A 112 1.54 -8.82 9.19
N GLU A 113 1.61 -10.08 8.77
CA GLU A 113 1.33 -10.46 7.39
C GLU A 113 -0.11 -10.11 6.99
N THR A 114 -1.07 -10.39 7.86
CA THR A 114 -2.48 -10.05 7.62
C THR A 114 -2.66 -8.55 7.52
N ALA A 115 -2.07 -7.78 8.44
CA ALA A 115 -2.18 -6.32 8.45
C ALA A 115 -1.57 -5.69 7.20
N VAL A 116 -0.36 -6.08 6.84
CA VAL A 116 0.35 -5.56 5.67
C VAL A 116 -0.40 -5.92 4.39
N GLY A 117 -0.83 -7.15 4.25
CA GLY A 117 -1.61 -7.62 3.11
C GLY A 117 -2.92 -6.86 2.95
N GLU A 118 -3.63 -6.63 4.03
CA GLU A 118 -4.92 -5.90 4.01
C GLU A 118 -4.73 -4.43 3.69
N VAL A 119 -3.68 -3.80 4.21
CA VAL A 119 -3.36 -2.40 3.88
C VAL A 119 -3.07 -2.26 2.38
N VAL A 120 -2.22 -3.12 1.83
CA VAL A 120 -1.89 -3.09 0.40
C VAL A 120 -3.14 -3.34 -0.45
N ARG A 121 -3.95 -4.31 -0.08
CA ARG A 121 -5.22 -4.61 -0.77
C ARG A 121 -6.17 -3.41 -0.75
N PHE A 122 -6.38 -2.81 0.41
CA PHE A 122 -7.27 -1.67 0.59
C PHE A 122 -6.83 -0.48 -0.27
N PHE A 123 -5.55 -0.14 -0.23
CA PHE A 123 -5.02 0.98 -1.03
C PHE A 123 -5.14 0.72 -2.52
N LYS A 124 -4.88 -0.51 -2.96
CA LYS A 124 -4.95 -0.88 -4.36
C LYS A 124 -6.40 -0.96 -4.87
N GLU A 125 -7.27 -1.64 -4.16
CA GLU A 125 -8.63 -1.95 -4.60
C GLU A 125 -9.65 -0.88 -4.26
N GLU A 126 -9.57 -0.31 -3.06
CA GLU A 126 -10.54 0.68 -2.58
C GLU A 126 -10.14 2.11 -2.92
N LEU A 127 -8.87 2.45 -2.78
CA LEU A 127 -8.39 3.81 -2.99
C LEU A 127 -7.73 4.04 -4.36
N GLY A 128 -7.50 3.00 -5.13
CA GLY A 128 -6.93 3.12 -6.47
C GLY A 128 -5.46 3.52 -6.52
N PHE A 129 -4.70 3.28 -5.45
CA PHE A 129 -3.26 3.52 -5.42
C PHE A 129 -2.51 2.49 -6.28
N ALA A 130 -1.41 2.92 -6.88
CA ALA A 130 -0.41 1.98 -7.36
C ALA A 130 0.22 1.30 -6.14
N ALA A 131 0.31 -0.02 -6.15
CA ALA A 131 0.81 -0.76 -4.99
C ALA A 131 1.88 -1.75 -5.42
N CYS A 132 2.97 -1.77 -4.65
CA CYS A 132 4.00 -2.80 -4.78
C CYS A 132 3.50 -4.14 -4.21
N GLU A 133 4.23 -5.19 -4.52
CA GLU A 133 3.99 -6.50 -3.91
C GLU A 133 4.50 -6.52 -2.45
N VAL A 134 3.93 -7.41 -1.65
CA VAL A 134 4.40 -7.64 -0.29
C VAL A 134 5.57 -8.60 -0.32
N TYR A 135 6.72 -8.15 0.16
CA TYR A 135 7.92 -8.97 0.28
C TYR A 135 8.12 -9.45 1.71
N ARG A 136 8.79 -10.59 1.84
CA ARG A 136 9.09 -11.21 3.14
C ARG A 136 10.56 -11.55 3.25
N SER A 137 11.10 -11.37 4.44
CA SER A 137 12.47 -11.80 4.74
C SER A 137 12.67 -12.22 6.20
#